data_dc74688004d66877cf827f5dcd57e96f
#
_entry.id   dc74688004d66877cf827f5dcd57e96f
#
_cell.length_a   1.000
_cell.length_b   1.000
_cell.length_c   1.000
_cell.angle_alpha   90.00
_cell.angle_beta   90.00
_cell.angle_gamma   90.00
#
_symmetry.space_group_name_H-M   'P 1'
#
loop_
_entity.id
_entity.type
_entity.pdbx_description
1 polymer ?
#
loop_
_entity_poly.entity_id
_entity_poly.type
_entity_poly.pdbx_seq_one_letter_code
_entity_poly.pdbx_strand_id
1 'polypeptide(L)'
;QQAVDDLMVEGDRVVGAVTQVGIQFRSRAVVLTAGTFLDGKIHVGLNNYAAGRAGDPPAVSLSARLKELKLPQARLKTGTPPRLDGRTIDYSKCTAQPGDGVPGGMNPDQPVPVFSFMGNTAMHPRQVPCWITHTNLRTHEIIRSGFDRSPMFTGKIEGVGPRYCPSVEDKINRFADKDSHQIFLEPEGLTTHEVYPNGISTSLPFDIQYALVRSMPGLENAHILRPGYAI
;
A
#
# COMPACT_ATOMS: atom_id res chain seq x y z
N GLN A 1 4.34 22.64 -2.12
CA GLN A 1 3.73 21.59 -1.29
C GLN A 1 3.74 22.04 0.18
N GLN A 2 2.58 21.93 0.87
CA GLN A 2 2.40 22.30 2.28
C GLN A 2 1.41 21.33 2.94
N ALA A 3 1.63 21.00 4.20
CA ALA A 3 0.65 20.29 5.02
C ALA A 3 -0.53 21.21 5.35
N VAL A 4 -1.74 20.69 5.32
CA VAL A 4 -2.98 21.41 5.65
C VAL A 4 -3.45 20.99 7.04
N ASP A 5 -3.66 21.96 7.91
CA ASP A 5 -4.09 21.74 9.30
C ASP A 5 -5.57 22.08 9.52
N ASP A 6 -6.15 23.02 8.75
CA ASP A 6 -7.51 23.50 8.99
C ASP A 6 -8.25 23.85 7.71
N LEU A 7 -9.57 23.92 7.81
CA LEU A 7 -10.49 24.39 6.79
C LEU A 7 -11.08 25.73 7.20
N MET A 8 -11.07 26.69 6.27
CA MET A 8 -11.77 27.97 6.43
C MET A 8 -13.23 27.78 6.11
N VAL A 9 -14.11 28.05 7.08
CA VAL A 9 -15.57 27.91 6.94
C VAL A 9 -16.24 29.22 7.29
N GLU A 10 -17.12 29.70 6.41
CA GLU A 10 -17.96 30.88 6.62
C GLU A 10 -19.43 30.44 6.51
N GLY A 11 -20.16 30.45 7.64
CA GLY A 11 -21.50 29.85 7.72
C GLY A 11 -21.46 28.34 7.48
N ASP A 12 -22.15 27.87 6.48
CA ASP A 12 -22.23 26.46 6.05
C ASP A 12 -21.33 26.13 4.85
N ARG A 13 -20.47 27.08 4.45
CA ARG A 13 -19.65 27.01 3.24
C ARG A 13 -18.17 26.95 3.55
N VAL A 14 -17.45 26.00 2.93
CA VAL A 14 -15.98 26.01 2.93
C VAL A 14 -15.49 27.08 1.94
N VAL A 15 -14.52 27.90 2.39
CA VAL A 15 -13.97 29.05 1.62
C VAL A 15 -12.46 28.98 1.48
N GLY A 16 -11.81 27.89 1.92
CA GLY A 16 -10.39 27.71 1.78
C GLY A 16 -9.79 26.73 2.77
N ALA A 17 -8.48 26.73 2.84
CA ALA A 17 -7.68 25.88 3.73
C ALA A 17 -6.55 26.69 4.38
N VAL A 18 -6.12 26.26 5.56
CA VAL A 18 -4.99 26.82 6.31
C VAL A 18 -3.89 25.77 6.41
N THR A 19 -2.68 26.16 6.07
CA THR A 19 -1.52 25.27 6.19
C THR A 19 -0.97 25.25 7.60
N GLN A 20 -0.14 24.25 7.89
CA GLN A 20 0.55 24.11 9.18
C GLN A 20 1.40 25.34 9.58
N VAL A 21 1.89 26.08 8.61
CA VAL A 21 2.65 27.34 8.85
C VAL A 21 1.76 28.59 8.84
N GLY A 22 0.43 28.42 8.87
CA GLY A 22 -0.54 29.51 8.98
C GLY A 22 -0.89 30.23 7.67
N ILE A 23 -0.41 29.76 6.52
CA ILE A 23 -0.77 30.36 5.22
C ILE A 23 -2.21 29.98 4.89
N GLN A 24 -3.01 31.00 4.54
CA GLN A 24 -4.41 30.84 4.15
C GLN A 24 -4.55 30.85 2.62
N PHE A 25 -5.15 29.80 2.09
CA PHE A 25 -5.53 29.70 0.67
C PHE A 25 -7.04 29.82 0.55
N ARG A 26 -7.54 30.95 0.00
CA ARG A 26 -8.94 31.13 -0.29
C ARG A 26 -9.32 30.46 -1.62
N SER A 27 -10.46 29.75 -1.61
CA SER A 27 -10.95 29.04 -2.81
C SER A 27 -12.48 28.91 -2.77
N ARG A 28 -13.07 28.66 -3.92
CA ARG A 28 -14.50 28.40 -4.07
C ARG A 28 -14.89 26.96 -3.66
N ALA A 29 -13.93 26.06 -3.65
CA ALA A 29 -14.11 24.64 -3.28
C ALA A 29 -12.80 24.08 -2.72
N VAL A 30 -12.90 23.08 -1.87
CA VAL A 30 -11.77 22.29 -1.34
C VAL A 30 -12.05 20.84 -1.64
N VAL A 31 -11.07 20.15 -2.22
CA VAL A 31 -11.13 18.70 -2.47
C VAL A 31 -10.17 18.02 -1.49
N LEU A 32 -10.72 17.20 -0.61
CA LEU A 32 -9.98 16.46 0.39
C LEU A 32 -9.52 15.10 -0.18
N THR A 33 -8.20 14.90 -0.26
CA THR A 33 -7.57 13.68 -0.78
C THR A 33 -6.57 13.11 0.23
N ALA A 34 -7.00 12.99 1.48
CA ALA A 34 -6.12 12.75 2.64
C ALA A 34 -5.50 11.34 2.71
N GLY A 35 -5.95 10.38 1.91
CA GLY A 35 -5.44 9.01 1.96
C GLY A 35 -5.56 8.40 3.36
N THR A 36 -4.45 7.92 3.91
CA THR A 36 -4.37 7.30 5.25
C THR A 36 -3.91 8.26 6.36
N PHE A 37 -3.80 9.56 6.08
CA PHE A 37 -3.17 10.52 6.98
C PHE A 37 -4.05 11.03 8.11
N LEU A 38 -5.39 11.01 7.96
CA LEU A 38 -6.32 11.55 8.96
C LEU A 38 -6.29 10.73 10.26
N ASP A 39 -5.61 11.28 11.28
CA ASP A 39 -5.43 10.62 12.59
C ASP A 39 -4.89 9.18 12.43
N GLY A 40 -3.96 9.01 11.47
CA GLY A 40 -3.44 7.71 11.06
C GLY A 40 -2.63 7.03 12.16
N LYS A 41 -2.72 5.70 12.21
CA LYS A 41 -2.04 4.87 13.19
C LYS A 41 -1.53 3.59 12.54
N ILE A 42 -0.20 3.47 12.46
CA ILE A 42 0.47 2.29 11.88
C ILE A 42 0.53 1.16 12.90
N HIS A 43 0.33 -0.06 12.42
CA HIS A 43 0.43 -1.30 13.19
C HIS A 43 1.37 -2.29 12.50
N VAL A 44 2.36 -2.78 13.26
CA VAL A 44 3.24 -3.89 12.87
C VAL A 44 3.18 -4.93 14.00
N GLY A 45 2.47 -6.01 13.80
CA GLY A 45 2.09 -6.89 14.89
C GLY A 45 1.34 -6.12 15.97
N LEU A 46 1.66 -6.36 17.22
CA LEU A 46 1.02 -5.68 18.35
C LEU A 46 1.57 -4.28 18.63
N ASN A 47 2.66 -3.89 17.97
CA ASN A 47 3.23 -2.55 18.10
C ASN A 47 2.48 -1.57 17.20
N ASN A 48 2.26 -0.35 17.70
CA ASN A 48 1.62 0.71 16.93
C ASN A 48 2.18 2.09 17.28
N TYR A 49 2.04 3.01 16.33
CA TYR A 49 2.46 4.41 16.50
C TYR A 49 1.66 5.32 15.55
N ALA A 50 1.54 6.60 15.92
CA ALA A 50 0.85 7.58 15.10
C ALA A 50 1.69 7.95 13.87
N ALA A 51 1.10 7.83 12.69
CA ALA A 51 1.72 8.21 11.41
C ALA A 51 0.65 8.29 10.30
N GLY A 52 0.95 9.01 9.23
CA GLY A 52 0.12 8.99 8.02
C GLY A 52 0.49 7.84 7.08
N ARG A 53 1.79 7.60 6.97
CA ARG A 53 2.46 6.40 6.41
C ARG A 53 3.83 6.29 7.08
N ALA A 54 4.57 5.22 6.82
CA ALA A 54 5.91 5.08 7.39
C ALA A 54 6.82 6.25 6.96
N GLY A 55 7.31 7.00 7.95
CA GLY A 55 8.17 8.17 7.77
C GLY A 55 7.44 9.53 7.71
N ASP A 56 6.12 9.56 7.65
CA ASP A 56 5.35 10.81 7.62
C ASP A 56 4.43 10.96 8.84
N PRO A 57 4.25 12.18 9.37
CA PRO A 57 3.34 12.43 10.49
C PRO A 57 1.87 12.25 10.09
N PRO A 58 0.97 11.95 11.04
CA PRO A 58 -0.47 11.94 10.80
C PRO A 58 -1.02 13.37 10.72
N ALA A 59 -2.14 13.56 10.02
CA ALA A 59 -2.90 14.81 9.99
C ALA A 59 -3.92 14.82 11.12
N VAL A 60 -3.50 15.19 12.32
CA VAL A 60 -4.35 15.19 13.54
C VAL A 60 -5.28 16.38 13.56
N SER A 61 -4.76 17.60 13.34
CA SER A 61 -5.52 18.86 13.37
C SER A 61 -6.64 18.85 12.35
N LEU A 62 -6.35 18.46 11.11
CA LEU A 62 -7.37 18.37 10.05
C LEU A 62 -8.43 17.30 10.37
N SER A 63 -8.04 16.17 10.97
CA SER A 63 -8.99 15.14 11.43
C SER A 63 -9.92 15.69 12.51
N ALA A 64 -9.41 16.42 13.48
CA ALA A 64 -10.21 17.06 14.54
C ALA A 64 -11.20 18.06 13.93
N ARG A 65 -10.74 18.88 12.98
CA ARG A 65 -11.60 19.86 12.30
C ARG A 65 -12.77 19.21 11.56
N LEU A 66 -12.52 18.10 10.86
CA LEU A 66 -13.59 17.35 10.18
C LEU A 66 -14.62 16.77 11.17
N LYS A 67 -14.19 16.35 12.37
CA LYS A 67 -15.10 15.89 13.43
C LYS A 67 -15.97 17.05 13.95
N GLU A 68 -15.41 18.25 14.13
CA GLU A 68 -16.16 19.46 14.54
C GLU A 68 -17.24 19.83 13.53
N LEU A 69 -17.00 19.64 12.25
CA LEU A 69 -17.98 19.86 11.18
C LEU A 69 -19.12 18.84 11.17
N LYS A 70 -19.11 17.84 12.07
CA LYS A 70 -20.13 16.80 12.25
C LYS A 70 -20.45 16.02 10.96
N LEU A 71 -19.47 15.89 10.07
CA LEU A 71 -19.61 15.02 8.90
C LEU A 71 -19.63 13.56 9.37
N PRO A 72 -20.44 12.67 8.76
CA PRO A 72 -20.41 11.24 9.07
C PRO A 72 -19.00 10.68 8.82
N GLN A 73 -18.41 10.12 9.85
CA GLN A 73 -17.06 9.57 9.80
C GLN A 73 -17.02 8.16 10.36
N ALA A 74 -16.14 7.33 9.80
CA ALA A 74 -15.85 6.00 10.31
C ALA A 74 -14.36 5.72 10.21
N ARG A 75 -13.88 4.76 11.03
CA ARG A 75 -12.51 4.27 10.93
C ARG A 75 -12.45 3.25 9.80
N LEU A 76 -11.56 3.49 8.86
CA LEU A 76 -11.19 2.52 7.83
C LEU A 76 -9.84 1.91 8.18
N LYS A 77 -9.57 0.72 7.64
CA LYS A 77 -8.28 0.06 7.77
C LYS A 77 -7.83 -0.48 6.43
N THR A 78 -6.56 -0.35 6.14
CA THR A 78 -5.91 -0.91 4.97
C THR A 78 -4.52 -1.44 5.35
N GLY A 79 -3.82 -2.07 4.43
CA GLY A 79 -2.48 -2.57 4.66
C GLY A 79 -1.58 -2.38 3.46
N THR A 80 -0.28 -2.42 3.72
CA THR A 80 0.75 -2.41 2.69
C THR A 80 1.71 -3.58 2.90
N PRO A 81 2.31 -4.16 1.85
CA PRO A 81 3.29 -5.23 1.99
C PRO A 81 4.66 -4.67 2.43
N PRO A 82 5.56 -5.54 2.92
CA PRO A 82 6.96 -5.17 3.09
C PRO A 82 7.57 -4.73 1.76
N ARG A 83 8.55 -3.83 1.78
CA ARG A 83 9.33 -3.46 0.60
C ARG A 83 10.60 -4.29 0.53
N LEU A 84 10.91 -4.79 -0.65
CA LEU A 84 12.04 -5.69 -0.89
C LEU A 84 13.15 -4.99 -1.66
N ASP A 85 14.39 -5.37 -1.38
CA ASP A 85 15.53 -4.98 -2.22
C ASP A 85 15.59 -5.89 -3.44
N GLY A 86 15.23 -5.34 -4.60
CA GLY A 86 15.20 -6.07 -5.87
C GLY A 86 16.53 -6.71 -6.28
N ARG A 87 17.67 -6.22 -5.75
CA ARG A 87 19.00 -6.81 -6.01
C ARG A 87 19.21 -8.16 -5.31
N THR A 88 18.35 -8.49 -4.34
CA THR A 88 18.41 -9.73 -3.56
C THR A 88 17.38 -10.77 -4.00
N ILE A 89 16.62 -10.48 -5.06
CA ILE A 89 15.60 -11.36 -5.63
C ILE A 89 16.23 -12.22 -6.74
N ASP A 90 15.98 -13.51 -6.70
CA ASP A 90 16.34 -14.44 -7.77
C ASP A 90 15.23 -14.49 -8.82
N TYR A 91 15.27 -13.57 -9.77
CA TYR A 91 14.27 -13.47 -10.83
C TYR A 91 14.24 -14.68 -11.76
N SER A 92 15.26 -15.54 -11.78
CA SER A 92 15.28 -16.76 -12.59
C SER A 92 14.21 -17.78 -12.16
N LYS A 93 13.73 -17.66 -10.91
CA LYS A 93 12.63 -18.48 -10.34
C LYS A 93 11.25 -17.82 -10.47
N CYS A 94 11.18 -16.66 -11.08
CA CYS A 94 9.96 -15.89 -11.25
C CYS A 94 9.55 -15.85 -12.73
N THR A 95 8.28 -15.62 -13.01
CA THR A 95 7.79 -15.43 -14.38
C THR A 95 7.76 -13.94 -14.70
N ALA A 96 8.44 -13.52 -15.77
CA ALA A 96 8.38 -12.13 -16.22
C ALA A 96 6.99 -11.80 -16.77
N GLN A 97 6.47 -10.64 -16.40
CA GLN A 97 5.25 -10.06 -16.94
C GLN A 97 5.56 -8.68 -17.53
N PRO A 98 5.90 -8.61 -18.81
CA PRO A 98 6.09 -7.35 -19.51
C PRO A 98 4.78 -6.57 -19.61
N GLY A 99 4.89 -5.25 -19.81
CA GLY A 99 3.73 -4.39 -20.09
C GLY A 99 3.13 -4.64 -21.48
N ASP A 100 2.05 -3.91 -21.79
CA ASP A 100 1.42 -3.93 -23.10
C ASP A 100 2.33 -3.35 -24.19
N GLY A 101 2.16 -3.82 -25.42
CA GLY A 101 2.86 -3.29 -26.58
C GLY A 101 4.36 -3.55 -26.62
N VAL A 102 4.88 -4.48 -25.80
CA VAL A 102 6.27 -4.93 -25.83
C VAL A 102 6.35 -6.43 -26.09
N PRO A 103 7.46 -6.94 -26.66
CA PRO A 103 7.62 -8.38 -26.92
C PRO A 103 7.40 -9.21 -25.65
N GLY A 104 6.56 -10.22 -25.72
CA GLY A 104 6.20 -11.08 -24.60
C GLY A 104 5.12 -10.53 -23.66
N GLY A 105 4.66 -9.30 -23.86
CA GLY A 105 3.53 -8.70 -23.14
C GLY A 105 2.18 -8.98 -23.81
N MET A 106 1.11 -8.46 -23.19
CA MET A 106 -0.21 -8.47 -23.82
C MET A 106 -0.22 -7.48 -25.00
N ASN A 107 -0.91 -7.87 -26.09
CA ASN A 107 -1.03 -7.05 -27.31
C ASN A 107 0.32 -6.51 -27.84
N PRO A 108 1.30 -7.41 -28.14
CA PRO A 108 2.65 -6.98 -28.51
C PRO A 108 2.72 -6.14 -29.80
N ASP A 109 1.71 -6.27 -30.67
CA ASP A 109 1.60 -5.57 -31.96
C ASP A 109 0.80 -4.26 -31.88
N GLN A 110 0.29 -3.89 -30.71
CA GLN A 110 -0.46 -2.64 -30.51
C GLN A 110 0.41 -1.56 -29.88
N PRO A 111 0.20 -0.28 -30.23
CA PRO A 111 0.87 0.82 -29.56
C PRO A 111 0.53 0.84 -28.07
N VAL A 112 1.54 1.07 -27.21
CA VAL A 112 1.32 1.24 -25.77
C VAL A 112 0.39 2.43 -25.54
N PRO A 113 -0.73 2.27 -24.79
CA PRO A 113 -1.62 3.37 -24.50
C PRO A 113 -0.88 4.50 -23.76
N VAL A 114 -1.24 5.74 -24.02
CA VAL A 114 -0.67 6.91 -23.35
C VAL A 114 -1.63 7.32 -22.22
N PHE A 115 -1.11 7.50 -21.01
CA PHE A 115 -1.91 7.88 -19.85
C PHE A 115 -2.55 9.27 -19.99
N SER A 116 -1.78 10.25 -20.50
CA SER A 116 -2.26 11.62 -20.68
C SER A 116 -2.91 11.81 -22.06
N PHE A 117 -4.08 12.43 -22.10
CA PHE A 117 -4.72 12.83 -23.35
C PHE A 117 -3.88 13.80 -24.21
N MET A 118 -2.91 14.47 -23.58
CA MET A 118 -1.97 15.41 -24.25
C MET A 118 -0.64 14.73 -24.58
N GLY A 119 -0.47 13.46 -24.24
CA GLY A 119 0.76 12.70 -24.45
C GLY A 119 0.81 12.01 -25.82
N ASN A 120 1.97 11.44 -26.12
CA ASN A 120 2.19 10.54 -27.24
C ASN A 120 3.19 9.44 -26.86
N THR A 121 3.28 8.40 -27.68
CA THR A 121 4.11 7.22 -27.40
C THR A 121 5.60 7.52 -27.24
N ALA A 122 6.13 8.60 -27.83
CA ALA A 122 7.52 9.02 -27.68
C ALA A 122 7.84 9.55 -26.27
N MET A 123 6.82 9.85 -25.47
CA MET A 123 6.98 10.30 -24.07
C MET A 123 7.10 9.14 -23.07
N HIS A 124 6.95 7.89 -23.51
CA HIS A 124 7.09 6.75 -22.62
C HIS A 124 8.51 6.60 -22.09
N PRO A 125 8.69 6.41 -20.77
CA PRO A 125 9.97 6.06 -20.22
C PRO A 125 10.37 4.63 -20.62
N ARG A 126 11.62 4.25 -20.34
CA ARG A 126 12.08 2.87 -20.47
C ARG A 126 11.13 1.94 -19.68
N GLN A 127 10.62 0.92 -20.33
CA GLN A 127 9.73 -0.06 -19.72
C GLN A 127 10.53 -1.12 -18.96
N VAL A 128 10.02 -1.53 -17.81
CA VAL A 128 10.54 -2.65 -17.00
C VAL A 128 9.39 -3.62 -16.70
N PRO A 129 9.63 -4.93 -16.71
CA PRO A 129 8.58 -5.91 -16.40
C PRO A 129 8.28 -5.92 -14.90
N CYS A 130 7.05 -6.29 -14.54
CA CYS A 130 6.76 -6.92 -13.27
C CYS A 130 7.15 -8.39 -13.31
N TRP A 131 7.23 -9.03 -12.13
CA TRP A 131 7.55 -10.43 -12.02
C TRP A 131 6.50 -11.14 -11.18
N ILE A 132 6.25 -12.41 -11.48
CA ILE A 132 5.26 -13.20 -10.77
C ILE A 132 5.97 -14.31 -10.00
N THR A 133 5.68 -14.38 -8.71
CA THR A 133 5.96 -15.51 -7.83
C THR A 133 4.69 -15.96 -7.13
N HIS A 134 4.76 -16.95 -6.25
CA HIS A 134 3.61 -17.52 -5.59
C HIS A 134 3.90 -17.83 -4.12
N THR A 135 2.88 -17.73 -3.29
CA THR A 135 2.89 -18.37 -1.98
C THR A 135 2.81 -19.90 -2.15
N ASN A 136 3.10 -20.63 -1.09
CA ASN A 136 3.01 -22.08 -1.02
C ASN A 136 2.49 -22.53 0.36
N LEU A 137 2.30 -23.82 0.57
CA LEU A 137 1.78 -24.36 1.84
C LEU A 137 2.63 -23.92 3.05
N ARG A 138 3.96 -23.92 2.92
CA ARG A 138 4.85 -23.44 3.98
C ARG A 138 4.65 -21.96 4.28
N THR A 139 4.48 -21.13 3.23
CA THR A 139 4.15 -19.71 3.40
C THR A 139 2.84 -19.55 4.19
N HIS A 140 1.82 -20.36 3.85
CA HIS A 140 0.52 -20.32 4.53
C HIS A 140 0.61 -20.76 5.99
N GLU A 141 1.41 -21.78 6.31
CA GLU A 141 1.68 -22.21 7.69
C GLU A 141 2.35 -21.11 8.52
N ILE A 142 3.37 -20.45 7.94
CA ILE A 142 4.05 -19.32 8.59
C ILE A 142 3.06 -18.18 8.88
N ILE A 143 2.21 -17.82 7.92
CA ILE A 143 1.20 -16.79 8.10
C ILE A 143 0.21 -17.16 9.20
N ARG A 144 -0.31 -18.39 9.20
CA ARG A 144 -1.24 -18.89 10.24
C ARG A 144 -0.62 -18.88 11.65
N SER A 145 0.67 -19.16 11.75
CA SER A 145 1.38 -19.12 13.05
C SER A 145 1.45 -17.72 13.67
N GLY A 146 1.17 -16.67 12.89
CA GLY A 146 1.16 -15.28 13.35
C GLY A 146 -0.23 -14.68 13.57
N PHE A 147 -1.31 -15.42 13.37
CA PHE A 147 -2.68 -14.88 13.42
C PHE A 147 -3.04 -14.26 14.78
N ASP A 148 -2.58 -14.84 15.88
CA ASP A 148 -2.78 -14.32 17.23
C ASP A 148 -2.05 -12.99 17.50
N ARG A 149 -1.06 -12.68 16.68
CA ARG A 149 -0.26 -11.45 16.74
C ARG A 149 -0.59 -10.44 15.62
N SER A 150 -1.58 -10.74 14.76
CA SER A 150 -2.05 -9.83 13.71
C SER A 150 -3.17 -8.94 14.25
N PRO A 151 -2.99 -7.62 14.37
CA PRO A 151 -4.03 -6.72 14.85
C PRO A 151 -5.22 -6.63 13.88
N MET A 152 -5.00 -6.86 12.59
CA MET A 152 -6.10 -6.94 11.61
C MET A 152 -6.94 -8.20 11.81
N PHE A 153 -6.30 -9.33 12.07
CA PHE A 153 -6.98 -10.63 12.24
C PHE A 153 -7.65 -10.77 13.59
N THR A 154 -7.02 -10.30 14.67
CA THR A 154 -7.56 -10.37 16.05
C THR A 154 -8.61 -9.31 16.35
N GLY A 155 -8.94 -8.44 15.40
CA GLY A 155 -9.92 -7.36 15.61
C GLY A 155 -9.43 -6.20 16.49
N LYS A 156 -8.15 -6.12 16.80
CA LYS A 156 -7.57 -4.99 17.57
C LYS A 156 -7.60 -3.68 16.80
N ILE A 157 -7.63 -3.73 15.46
CA ILE A 157 -7.91 -2.57 14.64
C ILE A 157 -9.41 -2.55 14.41
N GLU A 158 -10.10 -1.64 15.08
CA GLU A 158 -11.51 -1.36 14.84
C GLU A 158 -11.67 -0.68 13.47
N GLY A 159 -12.69 -1.08 12.72
CA GLY A 159 -13.01 -0.48 11.43
C GLY A 159 -13.23 -1.50 10.32
N VAL A 160 -13.68 -0.98 9.18
CA VAL A 160 -13.99 -1.78 7.99
C VAL A 160 -12.84 -1.63 6.99
N GLY A 161 -12.32 -2.75 6.50
CA GLY A 161 -11.36 -2.73 5.39
C GLY A 161 -12.03 -2.36 4.08
N PRO A 162 -11.33 -1.66 3.16
CA PRO A 162 -11.83 -1.47 1.80
C PRO A 162 -12.11 -2.82 1.13
N ARG A 163 -13.16 -2.87 0.32
CA ARG A 163 -13.65 -4.12 -0.28
C ARG A 163 -12.56 -4.91 -1.04
N TYR A 164 -11.63 -4.21 -1.66
CA TYR A 164 -10.65 -4.79 -2.58
C TYR A 164 -9.20 -4.79 -2.05
N CYS A 165 -9.02 -4.60 -0.74
CA CYS A 165 -7.69 -4.60 -0.12
C CYS A 165 -7.63 -5.59 1.07
N PRO A 166 -7.82 -6.90 0.83
CA PRO A 166 -7.68 -7.90 1.90
C PRO A 166 -6.20 -8.02 2.28
N SER A 167 -5.94 -8.20 3.57
CA SER A 167 -4.62 -8.60 4.04
C SER A 167 -4.28 -10.03 3.59
N VAL A 168 -3.00 -10.39 3.62
CA VAL A 168 -2.61 -11.78 3.33
C VAL A 168 -3.21 -12.74 4.37
N GLU A 169 -3.36 -12.30 5.62
CA GLU A 169 -4.03 -13.06 6.68
C GLU A 169 -5.48 -13.39 6.32
N ASP A 170 -6.24 -12.40 5.87
CA ASP A 170 -7.62 -12.59 5.39
C ASP A 170 -7.68 -13.52 4.19
N LYS A 171 -6.75 -13.36 3.25
CA LYS A 171 -6.68 -14.17 2.05
C LYS A 171 -6.45 -15.64 2.38
N ILE A 172 -5.46 -15.95 3.23
CA ILE A 172 -5.14 -17.32 3.63
C ILE A 172 -6.25 -17.94 4.48
N ASN A 173 -6.99 -17.14 5.25
CA ASN A 173 -8.10 -17.63 6.03
C ASN A 173 -9.36 -17.89 5.17
N ARG A 174 -9.71 -16.95 4.29
CA ARG A 174 -10.92 -17.07 3.46
C ARG A 174 -10.80 -18.11 2.36
N PHE A 175 -9.60 -18.30 1.83
CA PHE A 175 -9.31 -19.23 0.74
C PHE A 175 -8.36 -20.33 1.23
N ALA A 176 -8.72 -20.96 2.37
CA ALA A 176 -7.91 -21.98 3.00
C ALA A 176 -7.76 -23.27 2.17
N ASP A 177 -8.63 -23.47 1.19
CA ASP A 177 -8.60 -24.55 0.19
C ASP A 177 -7.58 -24.33 -0.93
N LYS A 178 -6.98 -23.12 -1.02
CA LYS A 178 -5.97 -22.82 -2.02
C LYS A 178 -4.57 -23.08 -1.48
N ASP A 179 -3.79 -23.82 -2.25
CA ASP A 179 -2.39 -24.15 -1.91
C ASP A 179 -1.41 -23.02 -2.27
N SER A 180 -1.85 -22.07 -3.09
CA SER A 180 -0.99 -21.04 -3.65
C SER A 180 -1.80 -19.78 -4.02
N HIS A 181 -1.17 -18.62 -3.84
CA HIS A 181 -1.66 -17.32 -4.31
C HIS A 181 -0.56 -16.63 -5.11
N GLN A 182 -0.95 -16.02 -6.20
CA GLN A 182 -0.07 -15.24 -7.07
C GLN A 182 0.34 -13.94 -6.39
N ILE A 183 1.64 -13.60 -6.50
CA ILE A 183 2.26 -12.39 -5.98
C ILE A 183 2.97 -11.68 -7.11
N PHE A 184 2.67 -10.39 -7.29
CA PHE A 184 3.36 -9.56 -8.28
C PHE A 184 4.49 -8.81 -7.61
N LEU A 185 5.70 -8.93 -8.16
CA LEU A 185 6.86 -8.15 -7.76
C LEU A 185 6.95 -6.94 -8.67
N GLU A 186 6.53 -5.80 -8.16
CA GLU A 186 6.38 -4.56 -8.92
C GLU A 186 7.53 -3.60 -8.59
N PRO A 187 8.43 -3.27 -9.55
CA PRO A 187 9.44 -2.24 -9.34
C PRO A 187 8.79 -0.88 -9.04
N GLU A 188 9.19 -0.22 -7.97
CA GLU A 188 8.63 1.09 -7.60
C GLU A 188 9.16 2.27 -8.43
N GLY A 189 10.13 2.04 -9.31
CA GLY A 189 10.64 3.07 -10.21
C GLY A 189 11.87 2.62 -10.99
N LEU A 190 12.33 3.48 -11.89
CA LEU A 190 13.46 3.22 -12.78
C LEU A 190 14.82 3.49 -12.13
N THR A 191 14.85 4.22 -11.02
CA THR A 191 16.07 4.69 -10.34
C THR A 191 16.19 4.17 -8.90
N THR A 192 15.28 3.29 -8.50
CA THR A 192 15.30 2.64 -7.18
C THR A 192 15.41 1.13 -7.32
N HIS A 193 15.92 0.47 -6.29
CA HIS A 193 15.92 -0.99 -6.16
C HIS A 193 14.74 -1.52 -5.35
N GLU A 194 13.84 -0.64 -4.94
CA GLU A 194 12.67 -0.99 -4.15
C GLU A 194 11.63 -1.73 -4.98
N VAL A 195 11.19 -2.88 -4.48
CA VAL A 195 10.15 -3.72 -5.10
C VAL A 195 8.97 -3.86 -4.15
N TYR A 196 7.78 -3.65 -4.70
CA TYR A 196 6.49 -3.81 -4.03
C TYR A 196 5.93 -5.21 -4.33
N PRO A 197 5.89 -6.15 -3.36
CA PRO A 197 5.31 -7.47 -3.56
C PRO A 197 3.80 -7.42 -3.38
N ASN A 198 3.08 -7.08 -4.43
CA ASN A 198 1.62 -6.96 -4.42
C ASN A 198 0.97 -8.31 -4.17
N GLY A 199 0.11 -8.38 -3.16
CA GLY A 199 -0.64 -9.57 -2.75
C GLY A 199 -0.31 -10.07 -1.34
N ILE A 200 0.69 -9.50 -0.66
CA ILE A 200 1.06 -9.84 0.72
C ILE A 200 0.99 -8.65 1.68
N SER A 201 0.06 -7.71 1.45
CA SER A 201 -0.25 -6.65 2.44
C SER A 201 -0.57 -7.29 3.79
N THR A 202 0.03 -6.79 4.87
CA THR A 202 -0.03 -7.48 6.17
C THR A 202 0.14 -6.54 7.35
N SER A 203 -0.40 -6.96 8.49
CA SER A 203 -0.11 -6.38 9.81
C SER A 203 0.68 -7.31 10.72
N LEU A 204 1.12 -8.46 10.22
CA LEU A 204 1.92 -9.43 10.98
C LEU A 204 3.21 -8.81 11.54
N PRO A 205 3.73 -9.32 12.67
CA PRO A 205 5.00 -8.85 13.20
C PRO A 205 6.17 -9.18 12.26
N PHE A 206 7.27 -8.44 12.40
CA PHE A 206 8.38 -8.48 11.45
C PHE A 206 9.03 -9.86 11.29
N ASP A 207 9.14 -10.63 12.38
CA ASP A 207 9.67 -12.00 12.33
C ASP A 207 8.85 -12.92 11.41
N ILE A 208 7.52 -12.80 11.44
CA ILE A 208 6.62 -13.53 10.55
C ILE A 208 6.74 -13.00 9.12
N GLN A 209 6.80 -11.67 8.92
CA GLN A 209 6.98 -11.08 7.59
C GLN A 209 8.29 -11.56 6.95
N TYR A 210 9.36 -11.59 7.71
CA TYR A 210 10.67 -12.07 7.25
C TYR A 210 10.60 -13.54 6.82
N ALA A 211 10.00 -14.39 7.63
CA ALA A 211 9.87 -15.83 7.35
C ALA A 211 8.96 -16.09 6.12
N LEU A 212 7.79 -15.42 6.04
CA LEU A 212 6.85 -15.62 4.93
C LEU A 212 7.44 -15.17 3.59
N VAL A 213 8.12 -14.02 3.56
CA VAL A 213 8.77 -13.54 2.33
C VAL A 213 9.77 -14.57 1.83
N ARG A 214 10.65 -15.05 2.70
CA ARG A 214 11.74 -15.96 2.34
C ARG A 214 11.31 -17.41 2.12
N SER A 215 10.03 -17.71 2.30
CA SER A 215 9.45 -19.01 1.95
C SER A 215 8.94 -19.12 0.50
N MET A 216 8.89 -17.98 -0.23
CA MET A 216 8.40 -17.94 -1.60
C MET A 216 9.52 -18.13 -2.62
N PRO A 217 9.26 -18.79 -3.77
CA PRO A 217 10.23 -18.98 -4.83
C PRO A 217 10.83 -17.66 -5.31
N GLY A 218 12.17 -17.60 -5.41
CA GLY A 218 12.91 -16.40 -5.82
C GLY A 218 13.16 -15.39 -4.73
N LEU A 219 12.51 -15.54 -3.56
CA LEU A 219 12.64 -14.63 -2.42
C LEU A 219 13.41 -15.22 -1.23
N GLU A 220 14.01 -16.38 -1.37
CA GLU A 220 14.68 -17.11 -0.29
C GLU A 220 15.80 -16.30 0.38
N ASN A 221 16.42 -15.40 -0.39
CA ASN A 221 17.48 -14.50 0.08
C ASN A 221 17.04 -13.03 0.10
N ALA A 222 15.75 -12.75 -0.12
CA ALA A 222 15.26 -11.39 -0.20
C ALA A 222 15.51 -10.60 1.10
N HIS A 223 15.97 -9.37 0.93
CA HIS A 223 16.16 -8.41 2.01
C HIS A 223 14.92 -7.48 2.08
N ILE A 224 14.38 -7.33 3.29
CA ILE A 224 13.26 -6.41 3.54
C ILE A 224 13.84 -5.04 3.88
N LEU A 225 13.60 -4.05 3.03
CA LEU A 225 14.01 -2.66 3.24
C LEU A 225 13.19 -1.98 4.33
N ARG A 226 11.90 -2.30 4.43
CA ARG A 226 10.98 -1.84 5.47
C ARG A 226 9.81 -2.81 5.60
N PRO A 227 9.27 -2.98 6.83
CA PRO A 227 8.16 -3.89 7.06
C PRO A 227 6.87 -3.42 6.39
N GLY A 228 5.99 -4.38 6.09
CA GLY A 228 4.58 -4.12 5.85
C GLY A 228 3.88 -3.68 7.13
N TYR A 229 2.75 -3.00 6.98
CA TYR A 229 1.96 -2.52 8.11
C TYR A 229 0.48 -2.37 7.76
N ALA A 230 -0.36 -2.36 8.78
CA ALA A 230 -1.72 -1.85 8.65
C ALA A 230 -1.81 -0.40 9.13
N ILE A 231 -2.77 0.34 8.60
CA ILE A 231 -3.03 1.73 8.96
C ILE A 231 -4.52 2.02 8.86
#